data_25971a40fcf9bdf5ab94d0b5c1f651e3
#
_entry.id   25971a40fcf9bdf5ab94d0b5c1f651e3
#
_cell.length_a   1.000
_cell.length_b   1.000
_cell.length_c   1.000
_cell.angle_alpha   90.00
_cell.angle_beta   90.00
_cell.angle_gamma   90.00
#
_symmetry.space_group_name_H-M   'P 1'
#
loop_
_entity.id
_entity.type
_entity.pdbx_description
1 polymer ?
#
loop_
_entity_poly.entity_id
_entity_poly.type
_entity_poly.pdbx_seq_one_letter_code
_entity_poly.pdbx_strand_id
1 'polypeptide(L)'
;VRKKPSIFSKEYEKKMKQRRIRIFAITIICIVVIALLCIYLTGAFKTALKDVKNEKQSISIKNNNTKDVSKKQPTKSTESKAENKSNDLKYEVKLSSGKSVNLTYENNNNNKTFKDVTPKDANVAYSISPSKKNIVLFDDKSQSILLFDINGNKQDITNSQYVSTNGTVVAKKSQLSSNPSYIWCSSPKFIDNDNIAYISQLPWIGKTSKYVWIRNLQNKSNVMVQSIEGESIKFGDVTDKGLTVISDGTTVYLTAAGEVSQ
;
A
#
# COMPACT_ATOMS: atom_id res chain seq x y z
N VAL A 1 -32.30 42.41 -8.89
CA VAL A 1 -32.33 40.97 -9.22
C VAL A 1 -31.71 40.80 -10.60
N ARG A 2 -30.45 40.32 -10.68
CA ARG A 2 -29.76 40.05 -11.96
C ARG A 2 -30.36 38.78 -12.59
N LYS A 3 -31.10 38.95 -13.71
CA LYS A 3 -31.61 37.82 -14.51
C LYS A 3 -30.43 36.99 -15.08
N LYS A 4 -30.47 35.69 -14.88
CA LYS A 4 -29.49 34.78 -15.53
C LYS A 4 -29.69 34.81 -17.05
N PRO A 5 -28.63 34.94 -17.86
CA PRO A 5 -28.80 34.96 -19.32
C PRO A 5 -29.29 33.62 -19.84
N SER A 6 -30.22 33.66 -20.81
CA SER A 6 -30.73 32.47 -21.50
C SER A 6 -29.59 31.78 -22.27
N ILE A 7 -29.62 30.44 -22.30
CA ILE A 7 -28.66 29.58 -23.03
C ILE A 7 -28.57 29.88 -24.54
N PHE A 8 -29.54 30.59 -25.09
CA PHE A 8 -29.61 31.03 -26.51
C PHE A 8 -29.16 32.48 -26.72
N SER A 9 -28.62 33.18 -25.68
CA SER A 9 -28.18 34.56 -25.84
C SER A 9 -26.74 34.65 -26.37
N LYS A 10 -26.47 35.64 -27.27
CA LYS A 10 -25.09 35.92 -27.78
C LYS A 10 -24.05 36.15 -26.67
N GLU A 11 -24.49 36.61 -25.49
CA GLU A 11 -23.65 36.76 -24.31
C GLU A 11 -23.21 35.41 -23.72
N TYR A 12 -24.06 34.38 -23.75
CA TYR A 12 -23.73 33.04 -23.29
C TYR A 12 -22.65 32.42 -24.18
N GLU A 13 -22.79 32.53 -25.51
CA GLU A 13 -21.79 32.06 -26.47
C GLU A 13 -20.43 32.73 -26.27
N LYS A 14 -20.43 34.06 -26.04
CA LYS A 14 -19.20 34.82 -25.78
C LYS A 14 -18.48 34.37 -24.49
N LYS A 15 -19.24 34.11 -23.42
CA LYS A 15 -18.71 33.58 -22.16
C LYS A 15 -18.20 32.15 -22.32
N MET A 16 -18.88 31.31 -23.09
CA MET A 16 -18.43 29.94 -23.37
C MET A 16 -17.15 29.92 -24.21
N LYS A 17 -17.00 30.76 -25.23
CA LYS A 17 -15.76 30.92 -26.00
C LYS A 17 -14.60 31.40 -25.10
N GLN A 18 -14.82 32.37 -24.22
CA GLN A 18 -13.81 32.83 -23.29
C GLN A 18 -13.39 31.73 -22.29
N ARG A 19 -14.31 30.89 -21.82
CA ARG A 19 -13.98 29.76 -20.94
C ARG A 19 -13.15 28.72 -21.68
N ARG A 20 -13.49 28.36 -22.91
CA ARG A 20 -12.72 27.43 -23.75
C ARG A 20 -11.30 27.96 -23.99
N ILE A 21 -11.13 29.22 -24.35
CA ILE A 21 -9.81 29.84 -24.56
C ILE A 21 -8.98 29.79 -23.28
N ARG A 22 -9.56 30.07 -22.11
CA ARG A 22 -8.85 29.97 -20.82
C ARG A 22 -8.41 28.56 -20.50
N ILE A 23 -9.27 27.56 -20.75
CA ILE A 23 -8.94 26.15 -20.56
C ILE A 23 -7.78 25.75 -21.49
N PHE A 24 -7.83 26.13 -22.78
CA PHE A 24 -6.74 25.87 -23.72
C PHE A 24 -5.43 26.57 -23.31
N ALA A 25 -5.49 27.79 -22.81
CA ALA A 25 -4.32 28.50 -22.33
C ALA A 25 -3.68 27.78 -21.12
N ILE A 26 -4.49 27.32 -20.16
CA ILE A 26 -4.02 26.59 -18.99
C ILE A 26 -3.40 25.24 -19.40
N THR A 27 -4.00 24.50 -20.34
CA THR A 27 -3.43 23.22 -20.80
C THR A 27 -2.09 23.40 -21.49
N ILE A 28 -1.91 24.45 -22.30
CA ILE A 28 -0.63 24.77 -22.94
C ILE A 28 0.43 25.08 -21.89
N ILE A 29 0.10 25.90 -20.87
CA ILE A 29 1.02 26.22 -19.78
C ILE A 29 1.44 24.97 -19.03
N CYS A 30 0.51 24.06 -18.72
CA CYS A 30 0.81 22.79 -18.05
C CYS A 30 1.79 21.93 -18.87
N ILE A 31 1.58 21.84 -20.19
CA ILE A 31 2.47 21.07 -21.09
C ILE A 31 3.90 21.67 -21.09
N VAL A 32 4.02 22.99 -21.14
CA VAL A 32 5.33 23.67 -21.09
C VAL A 32 6.03 23.41 -19.76
N VAL A 33 5.30 23.48 -18.63
CA VAL A 33 5.87 23.22 -17.31
C VAL A 33 6.35 21.75 -17.20
N ILE A 34 5.58 20.80 -17.71
CA ILE A 34 5.99 19.39 -17.72
C ILE A 34 7.24 19.19 -18.59
N ALA A 35 7.32 19.82 -19.75
CA ALA A 35 8.50 19.73 -20.62
C ALA A 35 9.76 20.29 -19.95
N LEU A 36 9.65 21.42 -19.28
CA LEU A 36 10.76 22.03 -18.52
C LEU A 36 11.19 21.14 -17.35
N LEU A 37 10.25 20.52 -16.65
CA LEU A 37 10.52 19.56 -15.57
C LEU A 37 11.26 18.32 -16.10
N CYS A 38 10.86 17.78 -17.26
CA CYS A 38 11.54 16.66 -17.89
C CYS A 38 12.99 17.01 -18.28
N ILE A 39 13.24 18.22 -18.81
CA ILE A 39 14.59 18.69 -19.16
C ILE A 39 15.45 18.84 -17.88
N TYR A 40 14.87 19.39 -16.80
CA TYR A 40 15.56 19.54 -15.54
C TYR A 40 15.94 18.18 -14.91
N LEU A 41 15.01 17.22 -14.90
CA LEU A 41 15.24 15.87 -14.36
C LEU A 41 16.29 15.10 -15.18
N THR A 42 16.28 15.20 -16.51
CA THR A 42 17.31 14.55 -17.36
C THR A 42 18.70 15.16 -17.16
N GLY A 43 18.79 16.45 -16.88
CA GLY A 43 20.04 17.11 -16.52
C GLY A 43 20.58 16.63 -15.16
N ALA A 44 19.74 16.59 -14.14
CA ALA A 44 20.10 16.11 -12.80
C ALA A 44 20.53 14.63 -12.79
N PHE A 45 19.89 13.78 -13.62
CA PHE A 45 20.23 12.36 -13.74
C PHE A 45 21.60 12.13 -14.38
N LYS A 46 21.99 12.96 -15.36
CA LYS A 46 23.33 12.89 -15.99
C LYS A 46 24.45 13.29 -15.02
N THR A 47 24.19 14.21 -14.10
CA THR A 47 25.16 14.64 -13.08
C THR A 47 25.35 13.54 -12.02
N ALA A 48 24.25 12.94 -11.53
CA ALA A 48 24.30 11.84 -10.56
C ALA A 48 25.00 10.58 -11.08
N LEU A 49 24.89 10.28 -12.40
CA LEU A 49 25.58 9.15 -13.03
C LEU A 49 27.09 9.40 -13.21
N LYS A 50 27.54 10.66 -13.27
CA LYS A 50 28.97 10.99 -13.33
C LYS A 50 29.65 10.79 -11.97
N ASP A 51 28.97 11.14 -10.89
CA ASP A 51 29.51 10.98 -9.52
C ASP A 51 29.67 9.50 -9.13
N VAL A 52 28.71 8.63 -9.53
CA VAL A 52 28.80 7.18 -9.29
C VAL A 52 29.93 6.50 -10.11
N LYS A 53 30.33 7.07 -11.27
CA LYS A 53 31.42 6.55 -12.08
C LYS A 53 32.80 6.90 -11.51
N ASN A 54 32.91 8.04 -10.83
CA ASN A 54 34.16 8.47 -10.21
C ASN A 54 34.46 7.74 -8.90
N GLU A 55 33.44 7.25 -8.20
CA GLU A 55 33.61 6.50 -6.93
C GLU A 55 34.07 5.04 -7.16
N LYS A 56 33.81 4.46 -8.35
CA LYS A 56 34.24 3.09 -8.71
C LYS A 56 35.70 2.96 -9.15
N GLN A 57 36.43 4.07 -9.28
CA GLN A 57 37.84 4.04 -9.76
C GLN A 57 38.87 4.15 -8.64
N SER A 58 38.48 4.27 -7.37
CA SER A 58 39.41 4.45 -6.23
C SER A 58 39.55 3.24 -5.29
N ILE A 59 38.97 2.08 -5.61
CA ILE A 59 39.15 0.87 -4.81
C ILE A 59 39.76 -0.24 -5.68
N SER A 60 41.04 -0.13 -5.93
CA SER A 60 41.83 -1.27 -6.36
C SER A 60 43.27 -1.07 -5.87
N ILE A 61 43.83 -2.14 -5.30
CA ILE A 61 45.23 -2.35 -4.88
C ILE A 61 45.55 -2.03 -3.41
N LYS A 62 45.48 -3.07 -2.58
CA LYS A 62 46.66 -3.55 -1.83
C LYS A 62 46.37 -4.95 -1.27
N ASN A 63 46.94 -5.95 -1.96
CA ASN A 63 47.33 -7.22 -1.37
C ASN A 63 48.60 -6.99 -0.54
N ASN A 64 48.71 -7.63 0.62
CA ASN A 64 49.92 -8.38 0.96
C ASN A 64 49.69 -9.36 2.11
N ASN A 65 50.16 -10.56 1.85
CA ASN A 65 50.34 -11.75 2.67
C ASN A 65 50.98 -11.52 4.03
N THR A 66 50.68 -12.36 5.04
CA THR A 66 51.65 -13.32 5.59
C THR A 66 50.98 -14.33 6.54
N LYS A 67 51.42 -15.57 6.43
CA LYS A 67 51.16 -16.79 7.18
C LYS A 67 51.60 -16.66 8.68
N ASP A 68 50.99 -17.40 9.62
CA ASP A 68 51.44 -18.71 10.10
C ASP A 68 50.73 -19.13 11.40
N VAL A 69 50.21 -20.35 11.41
CA VAL A 69 50.38 -21.53 12.26
C VAL A 69 50.19 -21.44 13.80
N SER A 70 49.25 -22.14 14.39
CA SER A 70 49.38 -23.38 15.15
C SER A 70 48.41 -23.59 16.31
N LYS A 71 47.66 -24.70 16.24
CA LYS A 71 47.31 -25.73 17.25
C LYS A 71 46.84 -25.34 18.66
N LYS A 72 45.63 -25.74 19.07
CA LYS A 72 45.31 -26.99 19.80
C LYS A 72 43.87 -26.98 20.36
N GLN A 73 43.17 -28.08 20.14
CA GLN A 73 41.97 -28.60 20.83
C GLN A 73 42.42 -29.29 22.15
N PRO A 74 41.56 -29.69 23.13
CA PRO A 74 40.20 -30.20 23.02
C PRO A 74 39.23 -29.92 24.18
N THR A 75 37.91 -30.20 23.90
CA THR A 75 36.92 -30.93 24.69
C THR A 75 36.14 -30.24 25.80
N LYS A 76 34.84 -30.05 25.67
CA LYS A 76 33.83 -30.93 26.30
C LYS A 76 32.40 -30.54 25.91
N SER A 77 31.66 -31.56 25.59
CA SER A 77 30.24 -31.65 25.29
C SER A 77 29.31 -31.01 26.33
N THR A 78 28.28 -30.33 25.87
CA THR A 78 26.96 -30.40 26.51
C THR A 78 25.90 -30.34 25.41
N GLU A 79 25.12 -31.40 25.35
CA GLU A 79 23.94 -31.51 24.49
C GLU A 79 22.99 -30.39 24.81
N SER A 80 22.58 -29.64 23.80
CA SER A 80 21.34 -28.89 23.82
C SER A 80 20.59 -29.13 22.51
N LYS A 81 19.46 -29.75 22.67
CA LYS A 81 18.33 -29.90 21.79
C LYS A 81 18.48 -29.24 20.41
N ALA A 82 18.50 -30.08 19.39
CA ALA A 82 18.31 -29.65 17.99
C ALA A 82 16.95 -29.00 17.84
N GLU A 83 16.89 -27.68 17.89
CA GLU A 83 15.84 -26.92 17.23
C GLU A 83 16.10 -27.05 15.73
N ASN A 84 15.18 -27.67 15.02
CA ASN A 84 15.10 -27.66 13.57
C ASN A 84 15.06 -26.19 13.11
N LYS A 85 16.20 -25.58 12.83
CA LYS A 85 16.29 -24.33 12.09
C LYS A 85 15.86 -24.63 10.66
N SER A 86 14.55 -24.51 10.39
CA SER A 86 14.11 -24.31 9.02
C SER A 86 14.84 -23.08 8.49
N ASN A 87 15.55 -23.22 7.37
CA ASN A 87 16.18 -22.11 6.64
C ASN A 87 15.08 -21.24 6.00
N ASP A 88 14.14 -20.73 6.79
CA ASP A 88 13.11 -19.81 6.30
C ASP A 88 13.77 -18.51 5.90
N LEU A 89 13.73 -18.25 4.61
CA LEU A 89 14.15 -16.97 4.05
C LEU A 89 13.17 -15.90 4.52
N LYS A 90 13.65 -14.67 4.79
CA LYS A 90 12.81 -13.62 5.34
C LYS A 90 13.19 -12.23 4.85
N TYR A 91 12.20 -11.35 4.79
CA TYR A 91 12.37 -9.89 4.67
C TYR A 91 11.98 -9.25 5.99
N GLU A 92 12.88 -8.47 6.60
CA GLU A 92 12.57 -7.70 7.79
C GLU A 92 11.85 -6.40 7.41
N VAL A 93 10.76 -6.10 8.11
CA VAL A 93 9.94 -4.90 7.92
C VAL A 93 9.80 -4.17 9.24
N LYS A 94 10.25 -2.91 9.27
CA LYS A 94 10.03 -2.01 10.40
C LYS A 94 8.78 -1.17 10.17
N LEU A 95 7.84 -1.22 11.10
CA LEU A 95 6.59 -0.46 11.10
C LEU A 95 6.77 0.92 11.75
N SER A 96 5.84 1.83 11.53
CA SER A 96 5.85 3.19 12.10
C SER A 96 5.73 3.19 13.63
N SER A 97 5.17 2.14 14.22
CA SER A 97 5.13 1.90 15.67
C SER A 97 6.50 1.61 16.28
N GLY A 98 7.53 1.32 15.45
CA GLY A 98 8.84 0.83 15.87
C GLY A 98 8.93 -0.69 15.97
N LYS A 99 7.82 -1.42 15.85
CA LYS A 99 7.80 -2.88 15.79
C LYS A 99 8.49 -3.37 14.51
N SER A 100 9.24 -4.47 14.60
CA SER A 100 9.79 -5.19 13.43
C SER A 100 9.09 -6.51 13.26
N VAL A 101 8.78 -6.86 12.02
CA VAL A 101 8.23 -8.17 11.65
C VAL A 101 9.01 -8.75 10.47
N ASN A 102 9.02 -10.06 10.35
CA ASN A 102 9.67 -10.78 9.26
C ASN A 102 8.59 -11.37 8.35
N LEU A 103 8.66 -11.09 7.06
CA LEU A 103 7.89 -11.76 6.03
C LEU A 103 8.66 -13.03 5.65
N THR A 104 8.18 -14.18 6.09
CA THR A 104 8.85 -15.45 5.80
C THR A 104 8.38 -16.01 4.46
N TYR A 105 9.29 -16.55 3.68
CA TYR A 105 9.01 -17.17 2.40
C TYR A 105 9.85 -18.41 2.17
N GLU A 106 9.38 -19.30 1.31
CA GLU A 106 10.12 -20.45 0.82
C GLU A 106 10.50 -20.26 -0.64
N ASN A 107 11.55 -20.96 -1.06
CA ASN A 107 12.01 -20.95 -2.45
C ASN A 107 12.16 -22.40 -2.93
N ASN A 108 11.14 -22.89 -3.64
CA ASN A 108 11.11 -24.23 -4.19
C ASN A 108 11.38 -24.17 -5.70
N ASN A 109 12.53 -24.65 -6.16
CA ASN A 109 12.92 -24.66 -7.57
C ASN A 109 12.78 -23.29 -8.25
N ASN A 110 13.32 -22.24 -7.64
CA ASN A 110 13.22 -20.84 -8.06
C ASN A 110 11.79 -20.25 -8.01
N ASN A 111 10.84 -20.98 -7.44
CA ASN A 111 9.49 -20.48 -7.21
C ASN A 111 9.35 -20.03 -5.76
N LYS A 112 9.54 -18.75 -5.50
CA LYS A 112 9.37 -18.13 -4.19
C LYS A 112 7.89 -17.96 -3.86
N THR A 113 7.49 -18.29 -2.63
CA THR A 113 6.14 -18.05 -2.10
C THR A 113 6.16 -17.60 -0.65
N PHE A 114 5.34 -16.61 -0.30
CA PHE A 114 5.18 -16.20 1.09
C PHE A 114 4.52 -17.31 1.91
N LYS A 115 4.98 -17.48 3.15
CA LYS A 115 4.43 -18.45 4.12
C LYS A 115 3.69 -17.75 5.24
N ASP A 116 4.32 -16.74 5.86
CA ASP A 116 3.84 -16.20 7.11
C ASP A 116 4.50 -14.85 7.48
N VAL A 117 3.97 -14.23 8.55
CA VAL A 117 4.57 -13.07 9.23
C VAL A 117 4.91 -13.44 10.66
N THR A 118 6.14 -13.18 11.08
CA THR A 118 6.65 -13.51 12.41
C THR A 118 7.36 -12.30 13.04
N PRO A 119 7.41 -12.17 14.38
CA PRO A 119 6.76 -13.03 15.36
C PRO A 119 5.23 -12.77 15.43
N LYS A 120 4.48 -13.76 15.87
CA LYS A 120 3.00 -13.66 15.96
C LYS A 120 2.52 -12.73 17.07
N ASP A 121 3.26 -12.63 18.15
CA ASP A 121 3.01 -11.73 19.27
C ASP A 121 3.20 -10.23 18.91
N ALA A 122 3.79 -9.92 17.75
CA ALA A 122 3.77 -8.56 17.21
C ALA A 122 2.35 -8.04 16.95
N ASN A 123 1.38 -8.95 16.83
CA ASN A 123 -0.04 -8.66 16.64
C ASN A 123 -0.28 -7.69 15.47
N VAL A 124 0.35 -7.95 14.33
CA VAL A 124 0.21 -7.18 13.09
C VAL A 124 -0.80 -7.87 12.18
N ALA A 125 -1.85 -7.15 11.80
CA ALA A 125 -2.80 -7.66 10.82
C ALA A 125 -2.14 -7.76 9.44
N TYR A 126 -2.29 -8.93 8.79
CA TYR A 126 -1.74 -9.17 7.46
C TYR A 126 -2.62 -10.15 6.68
N SER A 127 -2.42 -10.19 5.38
CA SER A 127 -3.02 -11.18 4.50
C SER A 127 -2.05 -11.52 3.36
N ILE A 128 -2.00 -12.81 3.01
CA ILE A 128 -1.22 -13.32 1.88
C ILE A 128 -2.19 -13.54 0.72
N SER A 129 -1.79 -13.15 -0.50
CA SER A 129 -2.58 -13.38 -1.71
C SER A 129 -2.76 -14.88 -2.00
N PRO A 130 -3.81 -15.30 -2.69
CA PRO A 130 -4.00 -16.71 -3.09
C PRO A 130 -2.82 -17.31 -3.84
N SER A 131 -2.15 -16.54 -4.70
CA SER A 131 -0.93 -16.93 -5.41
C SER A 131 0.30 -17.02 -4.52
N LYS A 132 0.23 -16.52 -3.28
CA LYS A 132 1.34 -16.38 -2.34
C LYS A 132 2.49 -15.50 -2.86
N LYS A 133 2.24 -14.66 -3.86
CA LYS A 133 3.23 -13.74 -4.45
C LYS A 133 3.22 -12.37 -3.83
N ASN A 134 2.12 -12.01 -3.18
CA ASN A 134 1.95 -10.73 -2.51
C ASN A 134 1.50 -10.92 -1.06
N ILE A 135 1.90 -9.98 -0.20
CA ILE A 135 1.44 -9.90 1.18
C ILE A 135 1.11 -8.45 1.51
N VAL A 136 0.00 -8.23 2.19
CA VAL A 136 -0.34 -6.93 2.77
C VAL A 136 -0.17 -6.95 4.26
N LEU A 137 0.42 -5.88 4.81
CA LEU A 137 0.51 -5.60 6.25
C LEU A 137 -0.29 -4.35 6.58
N PHE A 138 -0.88 -4.32 7.74
CA PHE A 138 -1.46 -3.11 8.32
C PHE A 138 -0.49 -2.48 9.33
N ASP A 139 -0.03 -1.28 9.02
CA ASP A 139 0.73 -0.45 9.97
C ASP A 139 -0.26 0.39 10.77
N ASP A 140 -0.58 -0.06 11.98
CA ASP A 140 -1.63 0.45 12.86
C ASP A 140 -1.43 1.92 13.25
N LYS A 141 -0.20 2.30 13.64
CA LYS A 141 0.11 3.67 14.07
C LYS A 141 -0.06 4.70 12.96
N SER A 142 0.34 4.35 11.75
CA SER A 142 0.17 5.22 10.58
C SER A 142 -1.16 5.01 9.87
N GLN A 143 -1.92 3.98 10.23
CA GLN A 143 -3.08 3.49 9.51
C GLN A 143 -2.77 3.32 8.01
N SER A 144 -1.69 2.58 7.70
CA SER A 144 -1.23 2.36 6.32
C SER A 144 -1.33 0.89 5.93
N ILE A 145 -1.77 0.66 4.70
CA ILE A 145 -1.80 -0.67 4.07
C ILE A 145 -0.55 -0.80 3.22
N LEU A 146 0.38 -1.64 3.65
CA LEU A 146 1.67 -1.85 3.01
C LEU A 146 1.63 -3.15 2.22
N LEU A 147 1.79 -3.06 0.90
CA LEU A 147 1.90 -4.20 -0.01
C LEU A 147 3.38 -4.54 -0.21
N PHE A 148 3.70 -5.83 -0.14
CA PHE A 148 5.02 -6.38 -0.49
C PHE A 148 4.85 -7.44 -1.56
N ASP A 149 5.65 -7.38 -2.60
CA ASP A 149 5.79 -8.47 -3.56
C ASP A 149 6.79 -9.53 -3.06
N ILE A 150 6.83 -10.67 -3.73
CA ILE A 150 7.71 -11.79 -3.37
C ILE A 150 9.21 -11.48 -3.52
N ASN A 151 9.58 -10.36 -4.13
CA ASN A 151 10.96 -9.90 -4.22
C ASN A 151 11.32 -8.92 -3.08
N GLY A 152 10.37 -8.62 -2.19
CA GLY A 152 10.55 -7.72 -1.05
C GLY A 152 10.31 -6.25 -1.40
N ASN A 153 9.84 -5.92 -2.60
CA ASN A 153 9.49 -4.54 -2.95
C ASN A 153 8.27 -4.09 -2.14
N LYS A 154 8.39 -2.93 -1.48
CA LYS A 154 7.36 -2.33 -0.64
C LYS A 154 6.62 -1.23 -1.38
N GLN A 155 5.30 -1.20 -1.25
CA GLN A 155 4.44 -0.11 -1.71
C GLN A 155 3.41 0.24 -0.63
N ASP A 156 3.22 1.52 -0.33
CA ASP A 156 2.05 2.00 0.43
C ASP A 156 0.89 2.16 -0.57
N ILE A 157 -0.15 1.34 -0.39
CA ILE A 157 -1.34 1.33 -1.23
C ILE A 157 -2.54 2.03 -0.57
N THR A 158 -2.30 2.67 0.56
CA THR A 158 -3.34 3.41 1.29
C THR A 158 -3.85 4.57 0.45
N ASN A 159 -5.16 4.78 0.46
CA ASN A 159 -5.73 5.98 -0.11
C ASN A 159 -5.33 7.20 0.73
N SER A 160 -4.54 8.12 0.16
CA SER A 160 -4.04 9.31 0.88
C SER A 160 -5.10 10.40 1.05
N GLN A 161 -6.16 10.36 0.23
CA GLN A 161 -7.27 11.30 0.28
C GLN A 161 -8.56 10.64 -0.20
N TYR A 162 -9.68 11.11 0.30
CA TYR A 162 -11.02 10.79 -0.18
C TYR A 162 -11.60 12.01 -0.90
N VAL A 163 -12.20 11.80 -2.06
CA VAL A 163 -12.92 12.84 -2.80
C VAL A 163 -14.39 12.44 -2.86
N SER A 164 -15.24 13.25 -2.26
CA SER A 164 -16.68 13.01 -2.25
C SER A 164 -17.33 13.38 -3.60
N THR A 165 -18.55 12.96 -3.81
CA THR A 165 -19.31 13.22 -5.05
C THR A 165 -19.52 14.71 -5.33
N ASN A 166 -19.55 15.55 -4.30
CA ASN A 166 -19.63 17.02 -4.43
C ASN A 166 -18.27 17.70 -4.62
N GLY A 167 -17.18 16.93 -4.74
CA GLY A 167 -15.83 17.43 -4.93
C GLY A 167 -15.08 17.83 -3.65
N THR A 168 -15.66 17.59 -2.47
CA THR A 168 -14.95 17.84 -1.21
C THR A 168 -13.81 16.83 -1.04
N VAL A 169 -12.60 17.35 -0.77
CA VAL A 169 -11.41 16.53 -0.55
C VAL A 169 -11.12 16.43 0.93
N VAL A 170 -11.00 15.22 1.43
CA VAL A 170 -10.58 14.90 2.80
C VAL A 170 -9.24 14.19 2.75
N ALA A 171 -8.20 14.82 3.27
CA ALA A 171 -6.87 14.23 3.33
C ALA A 171 -6.72 13.37 4.61
N LYS A 172 -6.19 12.16 4.46
CA LYS A 172 -5.92 11.23 5.57
C LYS A 172 -5.16 11.90 6.71
N LYS A 173 -4.05 12.60 6.38
CA LYS A 173 -3.21 13.26 7.37
C LYS A 173 -3.99 14.29 8.20
N SER A 174 -4.79 15.12 7.54
CA SER A 174 -5.60 16.14 8.22
C SER A 174 -6.68 15.51 9.09
N GLN A 175 -7.38 14.49 8.56
CA GLN A 175 -8.43 13.79 9.29
C GLN A 175 -7.90 13.11 10.54
N LEU A 176 -6.80 12.37 10.46
CA LEU A 176 -6.21 11.68 11.60
C LEU A 176 -5.54 12.63 12.61
N SER A 177 -5.07 13.79 12.17
CA SER A 177 -4.56 14.84 13.08
C SER A 177 -5.70 15.49 13.87
N SER A 178 -6.87 15.71 13.26
CA SER A 178 -8.05 16.31 13.92
C SER A 178 -8.83 15.29 14.75
N ASN A 179 -8.87 14.04 14.31
CA ASN A 179 -9.55 12.94 14.99
C ASN A 179 -8.69 11.68 14.96
N PRO A 180 -7.79 11.48 15.96
CA PRO A 180 -6.90 10.32 16.00
C PRO A 180 -7.61 8.97 16.15
N SER A 181 -8.86 8.95 16.64
CA SER A 181 -9.67 7.74 16.77
C SER A 181 -10.41 7.34 15.50
N TYR A 182 -10.38 8.20 14.47
CA TYR A 182 -11.00 7.90 13.19
C TYR A 182 -10.29 6.74 12.47
N ILE A 183 -11.06 5.81 11.97
CA ILE A 183 -10.53 4.67 11.22
C ILE A 183 -10.51 5.02 9.73
N TRP A 184 -9.35 5.46 9.24
CA TRP A 184 -9.12 5.72 7.83
C TRP A 184 -9.06 4.44 7.01
N CYS A 185 -8.34 3.45 7.51
CA CYS A 185 -8.33 2.08 7.03
C CYS A 185 -7.87 1.13 8.14
N SER A 186 -8.30 -0.11 8.07
CA SER A 186 -7.86 -1.19 8.97
C SER A 186 -8.10 -2.56 8.35
N SER A 187 -7.49 -3.61 8.92
CA SER A 187 -7.77 -5.02 8.63
C SER A 187 -7.72 -5.38 7.14
N PRO A 188 -6.65 -5.06 6.38
CA PRO A 188 -6.60 -5.43 4.97
C PRO A 188 -6.61 -6.94 4.79
N LYS A 189 -7.42 -7.43 3.84
CA LYS A 189 -7.54 -8.86 3.51
C LYS A 189 -7.65 -9.04 1.99
N PHE A 190 -6.85 -9.91 1.39
CA PHE A 190 -7.02 -10.30 0.00
C PHE A 190 -8.35 -11.01 -0.20
N ILE A 191 -9.12 -10.60 -1.22
CA ILE A 191 -10.26 -11.34 -1.75
C ILE A 191 -9.76 -12.31 -2.83
N ASP A 192 -8.91 -11.79 -3.72
CA ASP A 192 -8.20 -12.52 -4.75
C ASP A 192 -6.76 -11.96 -4.91
N ASN A 193 -6.08 -12.21 -6.05
CA ASN A 193 -4.72 -11.72 -6.26
C ASN A 193 -4.62 -10.20 -6.47
N ASP A 194 -5.69 -9.56 -6.91
CA ASP A 194 -5.71 -8.17 -7.35
C ASP A 194 -6.59 -7.27 -6.48
N ASN A 195 -7.46 -7.85 -5.65
CA ASN A 195 -8.45 -7.12 -4.86
C ASN A 195 -8.25 -7.35 -3.37
N ILE A 196 -8.16 -6.23 -2.63
CA ILE A 196 -7.96 -6.21 -1.18
C ILE A 196 -9.15 -5.50 -0.53
N ALA A 197 -9.88 -6.21 0.33
CA ALA A 197 -10.87 -5.60 1.21
C ALA A 197 -10.18 -4.91 2.38
N TYR A 198 -10.73 -3.80 2.84
CA TYR A 198 -10.33 -3.14 4.09
C TYR A 198 -11.52 -2.44 4.72
N ILE A 199 -11.43 -2.15 6.02
CA ILE A 199 -12.49 -1.50 6.79
C ILE A 199 -12.15 -0.03 6.96
N SER A 200 -13.14 0.87 6.79
CA SER A 200 -12.98 2.31 6.93
C SER A 200 -14.27 2.98 7.43
N GLN A 201 -14.15 4.10 8.12
CA GLN A 201 -15.29 4.99 8.42
C GLN A 201 -15.63 5.93 7.25
N LEU A 202 -14.79 6.01 6.22
CA LEU A 202 -15.13 6.71 4.98
C LEU A 202 -16.39 6.11 4.35
N PRO A 203 -17.25 6.94 3.74
CA PRO A 203 -17.05 8.36 3.44
C PRO A 203 -17.52 9.32 4.54
N TRP A 204 -17.99 8.85 5.66
CA TRP A 204 -18.64 9.68 6.66
C TRP A 204 -17.67 10.19 7.72
N ILE A 205 -17.55 11.51 7.80
CA ILE A 205 -16.80 12.19 8.85
C ILE A 205 -17.76 12.51 10.00
N GLY A 206 -17.51 11.95 11.17
CA GLY A 206 -18.36 12.16 12.38
C GLY A 206 -19.39 11.05 12.64
N LYS A 207 -19.43 9.98 11.84
CA LYS A 207 -20.14 8.74 12.18
C LYS A 207 -19.16 7.71 12.75
N THR A 208 -19.68 6.81 13.57
CA THR A 208 -18.93 5.67 14.14
C THR A 208 -19.03 4.42 13.25
N SER A 209 -20.07 4.34 12.42
CA SER A 209 -20.27 3.25 11.48
C SER A 209 -19.05 3.06 10.56
N LYS A 210 -18.76 1.81 10.28
CA LYS A 210 -17.70 1.36 9.40
C LYS A 210 -18.28 0.75 8.14
N TYR A 211 -17.49 0.78 7.08
CA TYR A 211 -17.83 0.28 5.76
C TYR A 211 -16.70 -0.59 5.24
N VAL A 212 -17.04 -1.54 4.37
CA VAL A 212 -16.04 -2.29 3.62
C VAL A 212 -15.72 -1.56 2.32
N TRP A 213 -14.43 -1.46 2.04
CA TRP A 213 -13.88 -0.91 0.81
C TRP A 213 -13.05 -1.97 0.09
N ILE A 214 -13.05 -1.93 -1.23
CA ILE A 214 -12.19 -2.78 -2.06
C ILE A 214 -11.16 -1.90 -2.75
N ARG A 215 -9.88 -2.21 -2.57
CA ARG A 215 -8.75 -1.68 -3.33
C ARG A 215 -8.40 -2.66 -4.45
N ASN A 216 -8.52 -2.22 -5.69
CA ASN A 216 -7.98 -2.97 -6.83
C ASN A 216 -6.53 -2.54 -7.10
N LEU A 217 -5.63 -3.51 -7.22
CA LEU A 217 -4.18 -3.27 -7.37
C LEU A 217 -3.81 -2.86 -8.79
N GLN A 218 -4.56 -3.31 -9.81
CA GLN A 218 -4.26 -3.06 -11.21
C GLN A 218 -4.61 -1.62 -11.61
N ASN A 219 -5.86 -1.22 -11.41
CA ASN A 219 -6.34 0.11 -11.79
C ASN A 219 -6.25 1.14 -10.64
N LYS A 220 -5.81 0.70 -9.44
CA LYS A 220 -5.64 1.53 -8.24
C LYS A 220 -6.93 2.18 -7.75
N SER A 221 -8.10 1.65 -8.11
CA SER A 221 -9.39 2.16 -7.62
C SER A 221 -9.63 1.77 -6.16
N ASN A 222 -10.44 2.58 -5.47
CA ASN A 222 -11.02 2.25 -4.17
C ASN A 222 -12.53 2.40 -4.29
N VAL A 223 -13.26 1.32 -4.03
CA VAL A 223 -14.73 1.27 -4.15
C VAL A 223 -15.32 0.87 -2.82
N MET A 224 -16.31 1.64 -2.34
CA MET A 224 -17.08 1.30 -1.14
C MET A 224 -18.13 0.26 -1.48
N VAL A 225 -18.24 -0.79 -0.67
CA VAL A 225 -19.31 -1.78 -0.74
C VAL A 225 -20.51 -1.26 0.03
N GLN A 226 -21.51 -0.72 -0.68
CA GLN A 226 -22.64 0.01 -0.06
C GLN A 226 -23.54 -0.86 0.81
N SER A 227 -23.58 -2.16 0.56
CA SER A 227 -24.43 -3.12 1.29
C SER A 227 -23.82 -3.65 2.59
N ILE A 228 -22.60 -3.23 2.96
CA ILE A 228 -21.96 -3.63 4.21
C ILE A 228 -21.63 -2.39 5.04
N GLU A 229 -22.45 -2.15 6.04
CA GLU A 229 -22.26 -1.11 7.07
C GLU A 229 -22.43 -1.77 8.45
N GLY A 230 -21.68 -1.33 9.45
CA GLY A 230 -21.82 -1.80 10.82
C GLY A 230 -20.89 -1.09 11.79
N GLU A 231 -21.20 -1.19 13.08
CA GLU A 231 -20.32 -0.71 14.16
C GLU A 231 -19.15 -1.69 14.40
N SER A 232 -19.36 -2.97 14.15
CA SER A 232 -18.34 -4.02 14.26
C SER A 232 -18.28 -4.85 12.98
N ILE A 233 -17.20 -4.69 12.22
CA ILE A 233 -16.96 -5.48 11.01
C ILE A 233 -15.69 -6.30 11.20
N LYS A 234 -15.74 -7.59 10.83
CA LYS A 234 -14.61 -8.53 10.84
C LYS A 234 -14.56 -9.31 9.55
N PHE A 235 -13.36 -9.61 9.08
CA PHE A 235 -13.13 -10.51 7.95
C PHE A 235 -12.79 -11.91 8.45
N GLY A 236 -13.46 -12.91 7.87
CA GLY A 236 -13.13 -14.32 8.01
C GLY A 236 -12.31 -14.84 6.84
N ASP A 237 -12.46 -16.09 6.51
CA ASP A 237 -11.76 -16.73 5.40
C ASP A 237 -12.40 -16.45 4.05
N VAL A 238 -11.60 -16.58 3.00
CA VAL A 238 -12.09 -16.57 1.62
C VAL A 238 -12.58 -17.98 1.29
N THR A 239 -13.80 -18.07 0.82
CA THR A 239 -14.48 -19.30 0.39
C THR A 239 -14.82 -19.23 -1.08
N ASP A 240 -15.44 -20.25 -1.63
CA ASP A 240 -15.99 -20.27 -3.02
C ASP A 240 -17.09 -19.23 -3.21
N LYS A 241 -17.77 -18.79 -2.12
CA LYS A 241 -18.76 -17.69 -2.17
C LYS A 241 -18.12 -16.30 -2.12
N GLY A 242 -16.84 -16.19 -1.79
CA GLY A 242 -16.08 -14.95 -1.60
C GLY A 242 -15.50 -14.80 -0.19
N LEU A 243 -15.09 -13.59 0.14
CA LEU A 243 -14.57 -13.22 1.46
C LEU A 243 -15.73 -13.21 2.47
N THR A 244 -15.60 -13.99 3.53
CA THR A 244 -16.53 -13.96 4.66
C THR A 244 -16.40 -12.63 5.40
N VAL A 245 -17.52 -11.90 5.54
CA VAL A 245 -17.62 -10.66 6.29
C VAL A 245 -18.67 -10.83 7.38
N ILE A 246 -18.30 -10.50 8.61
CA ILE A 246 -19.21 -10.49 9.76
C ILE A 246 -19.44 -9.03 10.15
N SER A 247 -20.66 -8.54 9.94
CA SER A 247 -21.07 -7.17 10.29
C SER A 247 -22.16 -7.23 11.34
N ASP A 248 -21.88 -6.71 12.54
CA ASP A 248 -22.78 -6.68 13.69
C ASP A 248 -23.44 -8.06 13.97
N GLY A 249 -22.63 -9.13 13.83
CA GLY A 249 -23.07 -10.51 14.04
C GLY A 249 -23.71 -11.20 12.82
N THR A 250 -24.01 -10.46 11.76
CA THR A 250 -24.55 -11.02 10.50
C THR A 250 -23.40 -11.42 9.58
N THR A 251 -23.44 -12.65 9.07
CA THR A 251 -22.43 -13.15 8.12
C THR A 251 -22.92 -12.96 6.69
N VAL A 252 -22.06 -12.38 5.86
CA VAL A 252 -22.26 -12.23 4.42
C VAL A 252 -20.98 -12.60 3.66
N TYR A 253 -21.08 -12.84 2.36
CA TYR A 253 -19.97 -13.18 1.48
C TYR A 253 -19.76 -12.09 0.44
N LEU A 254 -18.53 -11.58 0.34
CA LEU A 254 -18.15 -10.46 -0.53
C LEU A 254 -17.28 -10.97 -1.68
N THR A 255 -17.73 -10.78 -2.92
CA THR A 255 -16.92 -11.06 -4.11
C THR A 255 -15.95 -9.91 -4.42
N ALA A 256 -14.94 -10.19 -5.26
CA ALA A 256 -14.00 -9.16 -5.75
C ALA A 256 -14.68 -8.07 -6.60
N ALA A 257 -15.83 -8.36 -7.18
CA ALA A 257 -16.65 -7.38 -7.91
C ALA A 257 -17.47 -6.47 -6.98
N GLY A 258 -17.47 -6.74 -5.67
CA GLY A 258 -18.25 -5.97 -4.69
C GLY A 258 -19.68 -6.46 -4.50
N GLU A 259 -20.02 -7.62 -5.06
CA GLU A 259 -21.32 -8.26 -4.85
C GLU A 259 -21.35 -8.92 -3.48
N VAL A 260 -22.51 -8.85 -2.82
CA VAL A 260 -22.73 -9.40 -1.47
C VAL A 260 -23.87 -10.39 -1.50
N SER A 261 -23.63 -11.58 -0.92
CA SER A 261 -24.62 -12.64 -0.76
C SER A 261 -24.65 -13.15 0.70
N GLN A 262 -25.73 -13.81 1.07
CA GLN A 262 -25.88 -14.48 2.37
C GLN A 262 -25.67 -15.99 2.24
#